data_0c42a1de8feff1f6c6e3cbf2cbe12aea
#
_entry.id   0c42a1de8feff1f6c6e3cbf2cbe12aea
#
_cell.length_a   1.000
_cell.length_b   1.000
_cell.length_c   1.000
_cell.angle_alpha   90.00
_cell.angle_beta   90.00
_cell.angle_gamma   90.00
#
_symmetry.space_group_name_H-M   'P 1'
#
loop_
_entity.id
_entity.type
_entity.pdbx_description
1 polymer ?
#
loop_
_entity_poly.entity_id
_entity_poly.type
_entity_poly.pdbx_seq_one_letter_code
_entity_poly.pdbx_strand_id
1 'polypeptide(L)'
;MKLIFVTGGVVSSLGKGIVTASLASLLRSRGVKLKIRKLDPYLNVDPGTMSPYQHGEVYVTDDGYETDLDLGHYERFTDITCSKNDSISSGKIYSTILAKERRGEYLGSTVQVIPHVTEEIKKSITKSSHKDDVIICEIGGTVGDIESLPFLEAIRQFKNESQFDTLLIHLTLLPYIETSGEVKTKPTQHSVKELLNSGIQPDVIVCRSNQKISKEEIQKISLFCNVPSNAVIPSYDVNSIYQVPQLLSKSKLDDLVIKKLKIKPIKAKNLTVWENFEILESKTKEDLKIFIIGKYVHLKDSYKSLYEAIYHAGIHNQANVMIKWIDSETINKKNVNELLKSASGILIPGGFGNRGIPGKLEAIKFARENNVPFLGICLGMELTIIEYVRNVIRLKNSGSSEFGKYKNNIISLMTEWNLKNKKIKRSKENDLGATMRLGAYPCFIKKNSLASKIYRKKMISERHRHRYEVNPKFKSIIERGDLIFSGFSKDKKLLEIVENKNHKWFLAVQYHPELKSKPFKPHPIFLSFIKNSLTHKNV
;
A
#
# COMPACT_ATOMS: atom_id res chain seq x y z
N MET A 1 13.84 -17.52 -19.05
CA MET A 1 13.18 -16.66 -18.06
C MET A 1 12.65 -17.54 -16.94
N LYS A 2 12.76 -17.11 -15.69
CA LYS A 2 12.31 -17.88 -14.52
C LYS A 2 11.06 -17.26 -13.93
N LEU A 3 9.98 -18.04 -13.82
CA LEU A 3 8.69 -17.59 -13.32
C LEU A 3 8.34 -18.30 -12.02
N ILE A 4 8.05 -17.54 -10.99
CA ILE A 4 7.57 -18.05 -9.70
C ILE A 4 6.13 -17.58 -9.55
N PHE A 5 5.20 -18.51 -9.47
CA PHE A 5 3.79 -18.21 -9.24
C PHE A 5 3.44 -18.48 -7.79
N VAL A 6 2.75 -17.54 -7.15
CA VAL A 6 2.24 -17.66 -5.78
C VAL A 6 0.72 -17.65 -5.82
N THR A 7 0.12 -18.78 -5.52
CA THR A 7 -1.35 -18.94 -5.44
C THR A 7 -1.75 -19.16 -3.98
N GLY A 8 -3.02 -19.02 -3.67
CA GLY A 8 -3.53 -19.33 -2.34
C GLY A 8 -4.90 -20.00 -2.39
N GLY A 9 -5.18 -20.77 -1.38
CA GLY A 9 -6.45 -21.45 -1.22
C GLY A 9 -6.95 -21.46 0.22
N VAL A 10 -8.10 -22.04 0.44
CA VAL A 10 -8.82 -22.17 1.72
C VAL A 10 -9.55 -20.87 2.11
N VAL A 11 -8.83 -19.73 2.29
CA VAL A 11 -9.42 -18.46 2.73
C VAL A 11 -8.71 -17.27 2.07
N SER A 12 -9.40 -16.14 2.00
CA SER A 12 -8.79 -14.83 1.67
C SER A 12 -7.88 -14.34 2.81
N SER A 13 -7.10 -13.29 2.57
CA SER A 13 -6.19 -12.68 3.58
C SER A 13 -5.19 -13.66 4.20
N LEU A 14 -4.84 -14.72 3.47
CA LEU A 14 -3.92 -15.77 3.92
C LEU A 14 -2.47 -15.27 4.06
N GLY A 15 -2.14 -14.12 3.47
CA GLY A 15 -0.82 -13.50 3.51
C GLY A 15 0.03 -13.76 2.28
N LYS A 16 -0.58 -14.02 1.11
CA LYS A 16 0.13 -14.17 -0.17
C LYS A 16 1.09 -13.02 -0.44
N GLY A 17 0.61 -11.77 -0.31
CA GLY A 17 1.42 -10.57 -0.54
C GLY A 17 2.67 -10.51 0.34
N ILE A 18 2.54 -10.86 1.62
CA ILE A 18 3.66 -10.88 2.57
C ILE A 18 4.65 -12.01 2.24
N VAL A 19 4.17 -13.21 1.90
CA VAL A 19 5.04 -14.33 1.49
C VAL A 19 5.78 -14.00 0.19
N THR A 20 5.08 -13.42 -0.79
CA THR A 20 5.64 -12.95 -2.05
C THR A 20 6.73 -11.90 -1.83
N ALA A 21 6.43 -10.86 -1.04
CA ALA A 21 7.38 -9.80 -0.70
C ALA A 21 8.60 -10.32 0.08
N SER A 22 8.36 -11.24 1.02
CA SER A 22 9.42 -11.87 1.81
C SER A 22 10.36 -12.71 0.95
N LEU A 23 9.81 -13.58 0.09
CA LEU A 23 10.61 -14.38 -0.85
C LEU A 23 11.41 -13.48 -1.80
N ALA A 24 10.78 -12.43 -2.34
CA ALA A 24 11.45 -11.45 -3.18
C ALA A 24 12.62 -10.77 -2.46
N SER A 25 12.43 -10.38 -1.20
CA SER A 25 13.48 -9.80 -0.36
C SER A 25 14.65 -10.78 -0.14
N LEU A 26 14.36 -12.04 0.17
CA LEU A 26 15.36 -13.08 0.35
C LEU A 26 16.19 -13.32 -0.92
N LEU A 27 15.55 -13.40 -2.08
CA LEU A 27 16.25 -13.56 -3.36
C LEU A 27 17.10 -12.32 -3.70
N ARG A 28 16.57 -11.11 -3.46
CA ARG A 28 17.34 -9.86 -3.64
C ARG A 28 18.55 -9.77 -2.72
N SER A 29 18.44 -10.25 -1.48
CA SER A 29 19.58 -10.31 -0.55
C SER A 29 20.76 -11.10 -1.09
N ARG A 30 20.49 -12.04 -2.00
CA ARG A 30 21.47 -12.85 -2.74
C ARG A 30 21.89 -12.27 -4.09
N GLY A 31 21.46 -11.03 -4.40
CA GLY A 31 21.82 -10.33 -5.63
C GLY A 31 20.99 -10.74 -6.86
N VAL A 32 19.89 -11.49 -6.67
CA VAL A 32 19.01 -11.89 -7.77
C VAL A 32 18.24 -10.66 -8.27
N LYS A 33 18.31 -10.39 -9.57
CA LYS A 33 17.46 -9.38 -10.23
C LYS A 33 16.07 -9.98 -10.43
N LEU A 34 15.05 -9.30 -9.93
CA LEU A 34 13.69 -9.80 -10.04
C LEU A 34 12.66 -8.66 -10.21
N LYS A 35 11.50 -9.04 -10.70
CA LYS A 35 10.27 -8.24 -10.77
C LYS A 35 9.16 -8.95 -10.03
N ILE A 36 8.20 -8.19 -9.54
CA ILE A 36 7.03 -8.74 -8.88
C ILE A 36 5.80 -8.27 -9.67
N ARG A 37 4.86 -9.18 -9.92
CA ARG A 37 3.60 -8.92 -10.61
C ARG A 37 2.44 -9.31 -9.69
N LYS A 38 1.49 -8.42 -9.56
CA LYS A 38 0.20 -8.71 -8.92
C LYS A 38 -0.84 -8.96 -10.02
N LEU A 39 -1.49 -10.11 -9.96
CA LEU A 39 -2.56 -10.50 -10.87
C LEU A 39 -3.86 -10.57 -10.09
N ASP A 40 -4.79 -9.66 -10.38
CA ASP A 40 -6.06 -9.54 -9.66
C ASP A 40 -7.23 -10.00 -10.53
N PRO A 41 -8.03 -10.97 -10.07
CA PRO A 41 -9.08 -11.57 -10.89
C PRO A 41 -10.34 -10.72 -11.06
N TYR A 42 -10.47 -9.59 -10.36
CA TYR A 42 -11.64 -8.72 -10.48
C TYR A 42 -11.73 -8.04 -11.86
N LEU A 43 -12.97 -7.68 -12.25
CA LEU A 43 -13.27 -7.03 -13.53
C LEU A 43 -13.09 -5.50 -13.53
N ASN A 44 -12.75 -4.89 -12.42
CA ASN A 44 -12.37 -3.48 -12.39
C ASN A 44 -11.04 -3.31 -13.15
N VAL A 45 -10.91 -2.25 -13.94
CA VAL A 45 -9.67 -1.96 -14.68
C VAL A 45 -8.53 -1.68 -13.72
N ASP A 46 -8.82 -0.93 -12.64
CA ASP A 46 -7.97 -0.67 -11.50
C ASP A 46 -8.83 -0.51 -10.22
N PRO A 47 -8.23 -0.48 -9.02
CA PRO A 47 -8.99 -0.35 -7.77
C PRO A 47 -9.41 1.09 -7.42
N GLY A 48 -9.11 2.08 -8.25
CA GLY A 48 -9.32 3.51 -7.94
C GLY A 48 -10.76 3.90 -7.64
N THR A 49 -11.73 3.15 -8.17
CA THR A 49 -13.17 3.36 -7.93
C THR A 49 -13.77 2.42 -6.89
N MET A 50 -12.97 1.48 -6.37
CA MET A 50 -13.43 0.52 -5.37
C MET A 50 -13.59 1.15 -3.99
N SER A 51 -14.54 0.63 -3.22
CA SER A 51 -14.71 1.03 -1.82
C SER A 51 -13.55 0.51 -0.97
N PRO A 52 -12.91 1.35 -0.14
CA PRO A 52 -11.89 0.89 0.81
C PRO A 52 -12.38 -0.17 1.80
N TYR A 53 -13.70 -0.25 2.06
CA TYR A 53 -14.28 -1.30 2.90
C TYR A 53 -14.26 -2.69 2.25
N GLN A 54 -14.26 -2.75 0.91
CA GLN A 54 -14.26 -4.02 0.17
C GLN A 54 -12.85 -4.46 -0.25
N HIS A 55 -12.02 -3.49 -0.61
CA HIS A 55 -10.74 -3.76 -1.24
C HIS A 55 -9.51 -3.37 -0.39
N GLY A 56 -9.71 -2.57 0.66
CA GLY A 56 -8.62 -1.97 1.41
C GLY A 56 -8.10 -0.68 0.77
N GLU A 57 -6.88 -0.32 1.11
CA GLU A 57 -6.20 0.88 0.61
C GLU A 57 -5.92 0.80 -0.89
N VAL A 58 -6.16 1.89 -1.60
CA VAL A 58 -5.67 2.06 -2.97
C VAL A 58 -4.24 2.61 -2.92
N TYR A 59 -3.28 1.77 -3.31
CA TYR A 59 -1.87 2.15 -3.39
C TYR A 59 -1.57 2.84 -4.72
N VAL A 60 -0.68 3.85 -4.72
CA VAL A 60 -0.33 4.61 -5.93
C VAL A 60 1.15 4.48 -6.23
N THR A 61 1.47 4.12 -7.46
CA THR A 61 2.85 4.02 -7.97
C THR A 61 3.45 5.37 -8.35
N ASP A 62 4.77 5.45 -8.48
CA ASP A 62 5.45 6.69 -8.91
C ASP A 62 5.02 7.15 -10.31
N ASP A 63 4.69 6.23 -11.21
CA ASP A 63 4.21 6.54 -12.57
C ASP A 63 2.71 6.86 -12.66
N GLY A 64 2.02 6.94 -11.52
CA GLY A 64 0.66 7.43 -11.41
C GLY A 64 -0.39 6.39 -11.76
N TYR A 65 -0.25 5.18 -11.25
CA TYR A 65 -1.23 4.12 -11.40
C TYR A 65 -1.81 3.70 -10.05
N GLU A 66 -3.12 3.56 -9.97
CA GLU A 66 -3.83 3.05 -8.79
C GLU A 66 -3.76 1.53 -8.78
N THR A 67 -3.39 0.96 -7.65
CA THR A 67 -3.10 -0.48 -7.52
C THR A 67 -3.61 -1.04 -6.21
N ASP A 68 -3.59 -2.37 -6.12
CA ASP A 68 -3.81 -3.10 -4.88
C ASP A 68 -2.75 -2.76 -3.81
N LEU A 69 -3.12 -2.86 -2.55
CA LEU A 69 -2.26 -2.58 -1.38
C LEU A 69 -1.02 -3.49 -1.30
N ASP A 70 -1.05 -4.66 -1.95
CA ASP A 70 0.07 -5.60 -1.97
C ASP A 70 1.32 -5.01 -2.63
N LEU A 71 1.17 -4.09 -3.62
CA LEU A 71 2.31 -3.40 -4.19
C LEU A 71 3.07 -2.58 -3.14
N GLY A 72 2.36 -2.04 -2.16
CA GLY A 72 2.97 -1.41 -0.99
C GLY A 72 3.83 -2.38 -0.17
N HIS A 73 3.38 -3.63 0.01
CA HIS A 73 4.20 -4.65 0.65
C HIS A 73 5.46 -4.96 -0.17
N TYR A 74 5.34 -5.09 -1.49
CA TYR A 74 6.50 -5.34 -2.35
C TYR A 74 7.55 -4.25 -2.22
N GLU A 75 7.15 -2.97 -2.27
CA GLU A 75 8.08 -1.84 -2.13
C GLU A 75 8.69 -1.74 -0.73
N ARG A 76 7.92 -2.03 0.33
CA ARG A 76 8.40 -1.99 1.71
C ARG A 76 9.47 -3.05 2.00
N PHE A 77 9.31 -4.25 1.40
CA PHE A 77 10.20 -5.38 1.67
C PHE A 77 11.43 -5.44 0.76
N THR A 78 11.41 -4.81 -0.42
CA THR A 78 12.40 -5.12 -1.47
C THR A 78 13.19 -3.95 -2.03
N ASP A 79 12.95 -2.72 -1.69
CA ASP A 79 13.49 -1.53 -2.38
C ASP A 79 13.18 -1.44 -3.90
N ILE A 80 12.34 -2.32 -4.44
CA ILE A 80 11.84 -2.19 -5.80
C ILE A 80 10.84 -1.03 -5.82
N THR A 81 10.85 -0.24 -6.89
CA THR A 81 9.78 0.73 -7.18
C THR A 81 8.83 0.08 -8.17
N CYS A 82 7.60 -0.15 -7.76
CA CYS A 82 6.56 -0.73 -8.60
C CYS A 82 6.04 0.30 -9.62
N SER A 83 5.50 -0.21 -10.72
CA SER A 83 4.95 0.56 -11.83
C SER A 83 3.59 0.01 -12.27
N LYS A 84 2.92 0.71 -13.18
CA LYS A 84 1.66 0.25 -13.82
C LYS A 84 1.74 -1.12 -14.50
N ASN A 85 2.94 -1.58 -14.84
CA ASN A 85 3.15 -2.90 -15.43
C ASN A 85 3.15 -4.02 -14.38
N ASP A 86 3.24 -3.66 -13.10
CA ASP A 86 3.33 -4.62 -11.99
C ASP A 86 1.94 -4.95 -11.39
N SER A 87 0.88 -4.27 -11.87
CA SER A 87 -0.52 -4.55 -11.53
C SER A 87 -1.30 -4.95 -12.79
N ILE A 88 -1.86 -6.14 -12.77
CA ILE A 88 -2.57 -6.77 -13.89
C ILE A 88 -3.93 -7.24 -13.38
N SER A 89 -5.01 -6.54 -13.74
CA SER A 89 -6.38 -6.97 -13.41
C SER A 89 -7.03 -7.69 -14.59
N SER A 90 -8.01 -8.56 -14.32
CA SER A 90 -8.85 -9.15 -15.38
C SER A 90 -9.51 -8.05 -16.21
N GLY A 91 -10.05 -7.00 -15.58
CA GLY A 91 -10.65 -5.86 -16.28
C GLY A 91 -9.72 -5.20 -17.27
N LYS A 92 -8.45 -4.99 -16.92
CA LYS A 92 -7.43 -4.44 -17.82
C LYS A 92 -7.12 -5.37 -19.01
N ILE A 93 -7.04 -6.68 -18.77
CA ILE A 93 -6.84 -7.68 -19.81
C ILE A 93 -8.02 -7.68 -20.78
N TYR A 94 -9.26 -7.83 -20.27
CA TYR A 94 -10.46 -7.85 -21.11
C TYR A 94 -10.66 -6.53 -21.87
N SER A 95 -10.47 -5.38 -21.23
CA SER A 95 -10.53 -4.08 -21.91
C SER A 95 -9.54 -3.98 -23.07
N THR A 96 -8.32 -4.51 -22.90
CA THR A 96 -7.30 -4.53 -23.96
C THR A 96 -7.75 -5.40 -25.13
N ILE A 97 -8.29 -6.59 -24.85
CA ILE A 97 -8.74 -7.54 -25.88
C ILE A 97 -9.94 -6.97 -26.66
N LEU A 98 -10.94 -6.46 -25.95
CA LEU A 98 -12.12 -5.86 -26.57
C LEU A 98 -11.74 -4.64 -27.42
N ALA A 99 -10.83 -3.80 -26.96
CA ALA A 99 -10.32 -2.70 -27.76
C ALA A 99 -9.60 -3.16 -29.04
N LYS A 100 -8.82 -4.24 -28.99
CA LYS A 100 -8.16 -4.85 -30.16
C LYS A 100 -9.18 -5.44 -31.13
N GLU A 101 -10.19 -6.13 -30.60
CA GLU A 101 -11.29 -6.70 -31.42
C GLU A 101 -12.01 -5.60 -32.19
N ARG A 102 -12.43 -4.54 -31.52
CA ARG A 102 -13.12 -3.40 -32.16
C ARG A 102 -12.29 -2.67 -33.20
N ARG A 103 -10.96 -2.74 -33.14
CA ARG A 103 -10.04 -2.22 -34.17
C ARG A 103 -9.75 -3.22 -35.30
N GLY A 104 -10.33 -4.43 -35.24
CA GLY A 104 -10.15 -5.46 -36.27
C GLY A 104 -8.77 -6.17 -36.22
N GLU A 105 -8.04 -6.08 -35.12
CA GLU A 105 -6.68 -6.68 -35.02
C GLU A 105 -6.69 -8.21 -35.07
N TYR A 106 -7.84 -8.86 -34.87
CA TYR A 106 -7.99 -10.32 -34.94
C TYR A 106 -8.44 -10.83 -36.31
N LEU A 107 -8.55 -9.95 -37.33
CA LEU A 107 -8.79 -10.30 -38.72
C LEU A 107 -9.99 -11.25 -38.94
N GLY A 108 -11.08 -11.07 -38.20
CA GLY A 108 -12.29 -11.87 -38.29
C GLY A 108 -12.28 -13.19 -37.50
N SER A 109 -11.21 -13.49 -36.77
CA SER A 109 -11.15 -14.67 -35.91
C SER A 109 -12.12 -14.54 -34.72
N THR A 110 -12.73 -15.65 -34.33
CA THR A 110 -13.50 -15.71 -33.06
C THR A 110 -12.59 -15.52 -31.87
N VAL A 111 -12.82 -14.46 -31.08
CA VAL A 111 -12.03 -14.16 -29.89
C VAL A 111 -12.55 -14.97 -28.71
N GLN A 112 -11.70 -15.77 -28.08
CA GLN A 112 -12.03 -16.70 -26.99
C GLN A 112 -11.09 -16.51 -25.79
N VAL A 113 -11.46 -17.06 -24.63
CA VAL A 113 -10.59 -17.03 -23.44
C VAL A 113 -9.26 -17.73 -23.75
N ILE A 114 -9.31 -18.91 -24.38
CA ILE A 114 -8.15 -19.61 -24.92
C ILE A 114 -8.21 -19.51 -26.45
N PRO A 115 -7.21 -18.96 -27.14
CA PRO A 115 -5.90 -18.53 -26.62
C PRO A 115 -5.83 -17.03 -26.28
N HIS A 116 -6.81 -16.20 -26.62
CA HIS A 116 -6.64 -14.74 -26.70
C HIS A 116 -6.44 -14.09 -25.32
N VAL A 117 -7.28 -14.46 -24.31
CA VAL A 117 -7.14 -13.91 -22.95
C VAL A 117 -5.86 -14.45 -22.29
N THR A 118 -5.60 -15.75 -22.43
CA THR A 118 -4.40 -16.37 -21.85
C THR A 118 -3.11 -15.81 -22.44
N GLU A 119 -3.05 -15.56 -23.76
CA GLU A 119 -1.90 -14.92 -24.40
C GLU A 119 -1.70 -13.47 -23.93
N GLU A 120 -2.77 -12.68 -23.76
CA GLU A 120 -2.65 -11.32 -23.25
C GLU A 120 -2.17 -11.31 -21.78
N ILE A 121 -2.60 -12.28 -20.96
CA ILE A 121 -2.09 -12.48 -19.61
C ILE A 121 -0.59 -12.79 -19.66
N LYS A 122 -0.17 -13.76 -20.46
CA LYS A 122 1.25 -14.16 -20.60
C LYS A 122 2.11 -12.99 -21.08
N LYS A 123 1.66 -12.22 -22.07
CA LYS A 123 2.33 -11.00 -22.53
C LYS A 123 2.45 -9.95 -21.45
N SER A 124 1.39 -9.76 -20.65
CA SER A 124 1.40 -8.81 -19.54
C SER A 124 2.40 -9.20 -18.44
N ILE A 125 2.48 -10.48 -18.09
CA ILE A 125 3.43 -11.02 -17.11
C ILE A 125 4.87 -10.78 -17.57
N THR A 126 5.19 -11.08 -18.82
CA THR A 126 6.56 -11.01 -19.35
C THR A 126 6.96 -9.61 -19.85
N LYS A 127 6.02 -8.68 -19.88
CA LYS A 127 6.23 -7.31 -20.36
C LYS A 127 7.41 -6.61 -19.69
N SER A 128 8.26 -5.97 -20.48
CA SER A 128 9.44 -5.23 -20.02
C SER A 128 10.44 -6.08 -19.22
N SER A 129 10.47 -7.40 -19.43
CA SER A 129 11.38 -8.32 -18.76
C SER A 129 12.41 -8.89 -19.72
N HIS A 130 13.60 -9.21 -19.21
CA HIS A 130 14.70 -9.81 -19.97
C HIS A 130 14.73 -11.32 -19.75
N LYS A 131 15.39 -12.05 -20.65
CA LYS A 131 15.46 -13.53 -20.62
C LYS A 131 16.00 -14.09 -19.30
N ASP A 132 16.90 -13.37 -18.64
CA ASP A 132 17.56 -13.81 -17.40
C ASP A 132 16.85 -13.30 -16.13
N ASP A 133 15.76 -12.53 -16.27
CA ASP A 133 15.00 -12.03 -15.11
C ASP A 133 14.27 -13.17 -14.40
N VAL A 134 14.15 -13.01 -13.09
CA VAL A 134 13.20 -13.77 -12.26
C VAL A 134 11.96 -12.91 -12.09
N ILE A 135 10.79 -13.47 -12.36
CA ILE A 135 9.51 -12.79 -12.14
C ILE A 135 8.72 -13.58 -11.10
N ILE A 136 8.30 -12.91 -10.05
CA ILE A 136 7.39 -13.47 -9.05
C ILE A 136 6.00 -12.91 -9.33
N CYS A 137 5.05 -13.80 -9.59
CA CYS A 137 3.66 -13.47 -9.88
C CYS A 137 2.77 -13.91 -8.73
N GLU A 138 2.16 -12.97 -8.04
CA GLU A 138 1.14 -13.25 -7.04
C GLU A 138 -0.24 -13.25 -7.69
N ILE A 139 -0.98 -14.33 -7.49
CA ILE A 139 -2.34 -14.48 -8.00
C ILE A 139 -3.32 -14.09 -6.90
N GLY A 140 -4.11 -13.05 -7.13
CA GLY A 140 -5.20 -12.63 -6.27
C GLY A 140 -6.34 -13.67 -6.24
N GLY A 141 -7.25 -13.53 -5.29
CA GLY A 141 -8.35 -14.47 -5.09
C GLY A 141 -7.91 -15.79 -4.47
N THR A 142 -8.80 -16.76 -4.51
CA THR A 142 -8.63 -18.11 -3.96
C THR A 142 -8.71 -19.13 -5.09
N VAL A 143 -7.87 -20.15 -5.06
CA VAL A 143 -7.95 -21.26 -6.02
C VAL A 143 -9.30 -21.95 -5.85
N GLY A 144 -10.04 -22.09 -6.97
CA GLY A 144 -11.43 -22.56 -7.01
C GLY A 144 -12.42 -21.44 -7.36
N ASP A 145 -12.04 -20.16 -7.23
CA ASP A 145 -12.87 -19.04 -7.66
C ASP A 145 -12.91 -18.96 -9.19
N ILE A 146 -14.10 -18.76 -9.76
CA ILE A 146 -14.34 -18.71 -11.22
C ILE A 146 -13.50 -17.61 -11.87
N GLU A 147 -13.39 -16.47 -11.22
CA GLU A 147 -12.69 -15.29 -11.73
C GLU A 147 -11.18 -15.54 -11.95
N SER A 148 -10.57 -16.46 -11.19
CA SER A 148 -9.15 -16.76 -11.29
C SER A 148 -8.79 -17.78 -12.37
N LEU A 149 -9.77 -18.47 -12.97
CA LEU A 149 -9.54 -19.54 -13.94
C LEU A 149 -8.69 -19.11 -15.15
N PRO A 150 -8.88 -17.93 -15.79
CA PRO A 150 -8.02 -17.52 -16.91
C PRO A 150 -6.55 -17.36 -16.51
N PHE A 151 -6.27 -16.89 -15.30
CA PHE A 151 -4.91 -16.78 -14.78
C PHE A 151 -4.30 -18.16 -14.50
N LEU A 152 -5.06 -19.08 -13.89
CA LEU A 152 -4.60 -20.45 -13.67
C LEU A 152 -4.32 -21.16 -15.00
N GLU A 153 -5.18 -20.99 -16.01
CA GLU A 153 -4.95 -21.55 -17.34
C GLU A 153 -3.66 -20.99 -17.99
N ALA A 154 -3.42 -19.68 -17.88
CA ALA A 154 -2.17 -19.09 -18.36
C ALA A 154 -0.93 -19.67 -17.64
N ILE A 155 -1.02 -19.93 -16.32
CA ILE A 155 0.06 -20.59 -15.55
C ILE A 155 0.27 -22.02 -16.04
N ARG A 156 -0.80 -22.78 -16.26
CA ARG A 156 -0.72 -24.15 -16.82
C ARG A 156 0.01 -24.16 -18.16
N GLN A 157 -0.31 -23.19 -19.03
CA GLN A 157 0.37 -23.04 -20.32
C GLN A 157 1.86 -22.71 -20.14
N PHE A 158 2.22 -21.76 -19.26
CA PHE A 158 3.63 -21.47 -18.96
C PHE A 158 4.40 -22.69 -18.45
N LYS A 159 3.78 -23.54 -17.62
CA LYS A 159 4.43 -24.78 -17.13
C LYS A 159 4.73 -25.78 -18.24
N ASN A 160 3.96 -25.74 -19.32
CA ASN A 160 4.13 -26.64 -20.48
C ASN A 160 5.07 -26.07 -21.56
N GLU A 161 5.41 -24.79 -21.50
CA GLU A 161 6.28 -24.14 -22.48
C GLU A 161 7.76 -24.27 -22.07
N SER A 162 8.56 -24.99 -22.86
CA SER A 162 9.98 -25.29 -22.58
C SER A 162 10.90 -24.07 -22.46
N GLN A 163 10.46 -22.89 -22.95
CA GLN A 163 11.22 -21.65 -22.86
C GLN A 163 11.22 -21.01 -21.46
N PHE A 164 10.37 -21.48 -20.55
CA PHE A 164 10.24 -20.95 -19.20
C PHE A 164 10.59 -22.03 -18.16
N ASP A 165 11.44 -21.65 -17.19
CA ASP A 165 11.58 -22.39 -15.95
C ASP A 165 10.52 -21.88 -14.95
N THR A 166 9.57 -22.72 -14.61
CA THR A 166 8.44 -22.31 -13.74
C THR A 166 8.50 -23.01 -12.40
N LEU A 167 8.02 -22.31 -11.35
CA LEU A 167 7.84 -22.88 -10.01
C LEU A 167 6.53 -22.32 -9.43
N LEU A 168 5.68 -23.21 -8.90
CA LEU A 168 4.45 -22.85 -8.24
C LEU A 168 4.54 -23.05 -6.74
N ILE A 169 4.31 -21.99 -6.00
CA ILE A 169 4.14 -21.96 -4.55
C ILE A 169 2.65 -21.82 -4.25
N HIS A 170 2.10 -22.77 -3.51
CA HIS A 170 0.70 -22.72 -3.08
C HIS A 170 0.62 -22.46 -1.59
N LEU A 171 0.02 -21.36 -1.21
CA LEU A 171 -0.17 -20.96 0.19
C LEU A 171 -1.50 -21.51 0.71
N THR A 172 -1.48 -22.15 1.88
CA THR A 172 -2.65 -22.78 2.50
C THR A 172 -2.74 -22.48 3.98
N LEU A 173 -3.90 -22.75 4.58
CA LEU A 173 -4.12 -22.64 6.02
C LEU A 173 -4.23 -24.02 6.64
N LEU A 174 -3.53 -24.21 7.75
CA LEU A 174 -3.71 -25.33 8.67
C LEU A 174 -4.39 -24.82 9.94
N PRO A 175 -5.73 -24.89 10.02
CA PRO A 175 -6.44 -24.42 11.21
C PRO A 175 -6.21 -25.36 12.39
N TYR A 176 -6.00 -24.78 13.54
CA TYR A 176 -6.03 -25.49 14.82
C TYR A 176 -7.45 -25.48 15.37
N ILE A 177 -7.95 -26.65 15.71
CA ILE A 177 -9.30 -26.80 16.30
C ILE A 177 -9.13 -27.02 17.80
N GLU A 178 -9.42 -25.99 18.59
CA GLU A 178 -9.23 -26.01 20.04
C GLU A 178 -9.95 -27.19 20.73
N THR A 179 -11.19 -27.48 20.32
CA THR A 179 -11.99 -28.56 20.89
C THR A 179 -11.40 -29.97 20.68
N SER A 180 -10.63 -30.17 19.62
CA SER A 180 -9.96 -31.46 19.35
C SER A 180 -8.46 -31.44 19.67
N GLY A 181 -7.89 -30.26 19.99
CA GLY A 181 -6.46 -30.12 20.27
C GLY A 181 -5.54 -30.44 19.09
N GLU A 182 -6.02 -30.29 17.85
CA GLU A 182 -5.31 -30.76 16.67
C GLU A 182 -5.25 -29.72 15.54
N VAL A 183 -4.13 -29.73 14.81
CA VAL A 183 -4.00 -29.05 13.53
C VAL A 183 -4.65 -29.89 12.43
N LYS A 184 -5.53 -29.29 11.63
CA LYS A 184 -6.26 -30.02 10.59
C LYS A 184 -5.63 -29.79 9.21
N THR A 185 -5.22 -30.89 8.56
CA THR A 185 -4.57 -30.88 7.23
C THR A 185 -5.58 -31.00 6.06
N LYS A 186 -6.83 -31.34 6.32
CA LYS A 186 -7.87 -31.52 5.28
C LYS A 186 -8.10 -30.26 4.42
N PRO A 187 -8.20 -29.03 4.97
CA PRO A 187 -8.39 -27.84 4.13
C PRO A 187 -7.26 -27.64 3.11
N THR A 188 -6.01 -27.89 3.51
CA THR A 188 -4.83 -27.88 2.61
C THR A 188 -4.96 -28.92 1.51
N GLN A 189 -5.33 -30.18 1.86
CA GLN A 189 -5.50 -31.26 0.88
C GLN A 189 -6.59 -30.91 -0.16
N HIS A 190 -7.72 -30.35 0.26
CA HIS A 190 -8.81 -29.92 -0.64
C HIS A 190 -8.35 -28.77 -1.54
N SER A 191 -7.68 -27.76 -0.99
CA SER A 191 -7.17 -26.63 -1.77
C SER A 191 -6.18 -27.06 -2.85
N VAL A 192 -5.27 -27.99 -2.53
CA VAL A 192 -4.35 -28.56 -3.51
C VAL A 192 -5.10 -29.39 -4.55
N LYS A 193 -6.15 -30.11 -4.16
CA LYS A 193 -7.00 -30.87 -5.09
C LYS A 193 -7.68 -29.94 -6.12
N GLU A 194 -8.20 -28.80 -5.69
CA GLU A 194 -8.76 -27.80 -6.61
C GLU A 194 -7.72 -27.27 -7.61
N LEU A 195 -6.48 -27.06 -7.15
CA LEU A 195 -5.40 -26.66 -8.02
C LEU A 195 -5.05 -27.75 -9.05
N LEU A 196 -5.04 -29.04 -8.62
CA LEU A 196 -4.85 -30.20 -9.49
C LEU A 196 -5.97 -30.34 -10.51
N ASN A 197 -7.22 -30.04 -10.14
CA ASN A 197 -8.36 -30.03 -11.06
C ASN A 197 -8.16 -29.04 -12.22
N SER A 198 -7.40 -27.95 -11.98
CA SER A 198 -6.98 -27.01 -13.02
C SER A 198 -5.74 -27.47 -13.83
N GLY A 199 -5.29 -28.72 -13.64
CA GLY A 199 -4.13 -29.29 -14.32
C GLY A 199 -2.77 -28.75 -13.81
N ILE A 200 -2.71 -28.25 -12.57
CA ILE A 200 -1.50 -27.62 -12.02
C ILE A 200 -1.06 -28.33 -10.74
N GLN A 201 0.13 -28.94 -10.75
CA GLN A 201 0.77 -29.48 -9.57
C GLN A 201 1.60 -28.39 -8.88
N PRO A 202 1.40 -28.12 -7.57
CA PRO A 202 2.29 -27.23 -6.83
C PRO A 202 3.68 -27.86 -6.64
N ASP A 203 4.69 -27.01 -6.69
CA ASP A 203 6.09 -27.40 -6.45
C ASP A 203 6.48 -27.23 -4.97
N VAL A 204 5.81 -26.30 -4.28
CA VAL A 204 6.01 -25.96 -2.88
C VAL A 204 4.67 -25.62 -2.26
N ILE A 205 4.42 -26.09 -1.05
CA ILE A 205 3.27 -25.70 -0.24
C ILE A 205 3.75 -24.91 0.96
N VAL A 206 3.27 -23.67 1.12
CA VAL A 206 3.51 -22.87 2.32
C VAL A 206 2.29 -22.99 3.22
N CYS A 207 2.46 -23.55 4.39
CA CYS A 207 1.40 -23.85 5.35
C CYS A 207 1.38 -22.79 6.46
N ARG A 208 0.40 -21.87 6.42
CA ARG A 208 0.19 -20.93 7.51
C ARG A 208 -0.51 -21.64 8.68
N SER A 209 -0.01 -21.44 9.89
CA SER A 209 -0.61 -21.98 11.12
C SER A 209 -0.28 -21.09 12.32
N ASN A 210 -1.19 -21.01 13.28
CA ASN A 210 -0.95 -20.39 14.58
C ASN A 210 -0.31 -21.35 15.59
N GLN A 211 -0.17 -22.65 15.24
CA GLN A 211 0.44 -23.67 16.05
C GLN A 211 1.60 -24.36 15.33
N LYS A 212 2.49 -24.98 16.12
CA LYS A 212 3.61 -25.75 15.56
C LYS A 212 3.09 -26.96 14.79
N ILE A 213 3.57 -27.11 13.56
CA ILE A 213 3.23 -28.23 12.67
C ILE A 213 4.20 -29.38 12.97
N SER A 214 3.67 -30.56 13.25
CA SER A 214 4.46 -31.77 13.56
C SER A 214 5.10 -32.38 12.30
N LYS A 215 6.07 -33.28 12.49
CA LYS A 215 6.67 -34.03 11.37
C LYS A 215 5.66 -34.94 10.68
N GLU A 216 4.76 -35.53 11.45
CA GLU A 216 3.69 -36.40 10.97
C GLU A 216 2.71 -35.64 10.10
N GLU A 217 2.35 -34.43 10.48
CA GLU A 217 1.49 -33.55 9.67
C GLU A 217 2.17 -33.13 8.37
N ILE A 218 3.46 -32.81 8.42
CA ILE A 218 4.25 -32.50 7.22
C ILE A 218 4.29 -33.71 6.27
N GLN A 219 4.53 -34.93 6.81
CA GLN A 219 4.54 -36.16 6.01
C GLN A 219 3.18 -36.44 5.40
N LYS A 220 2.11 -36.24 6.16
CA LYS A 220 0.73 -36.39 5.70
C LYS A 220 0.40 -35.43 4.55
N ILE A 221 0.76 -34.14 4.68
CA ILE A 221 0.58 -33.15 3.61
C ILE A 221 1.40 -33.54 2.38
N SER A 222 2.67 -33.91 2.58
CA SER A 222 3.57 -34.37 1.52
C SER A 222 2.95 -35.50 0.71
N LEU A 223 2.44 -36.52 1.37
CA LEU A 223 1.81 -37.69 0.74
C LEU A 223 0.54 -37.32 -0.03
N PHE A 224 -0.40 -36.62 0.62
CA PHE A 224 -1.71 -36.33 0.03
C PHE A 224 -1.67 -35.23 -1.05
N CYS A 225 -0.67 -34.35 -1.01
CA CYS A 225 -0.52 -33.25 -1.97
C CYS A 225 0.55 -33.53 -3.04
N ASN A 226 1.17 -34.71 -3.02
CA ASN A 226 2.20 -35.13 -3.97
C ASN A 226 3.35 -34.12 -4.10
N VAL A 227 3.88 -33.69 -2.96
CA VAL A 227 5.07 -32.82 -2.87
C VAL A 227 6.09 -33.43 -1.92
N PRO A 228 7.40 -33.26 -2.13
CA PRO A 228 8.40 -33.74 -1.18
C PRO A 228 8.24 -33.08 0.20
N SER A 229 8.51 -33.79 1.29
CA SER A 229 8.36 -33.24 2.65
C SER A 229 9.16 -31.96 2.90
N ASN A 230 10.31 -31.80 2.25
CA ASN A 230 11.13 -30.59 2.31
C ASN A 230 10.56 -29.43 1.46
N ALA A 231 9.49 -29.65 0.71
CA ALA A 231 8.74 -28.62 -0.02
C ALA A 231 7.43 -28.24 0.70
N VAL A 232 7.16 -28.82 1.86
CA VAL A 232 6.10 -28.37 2.78
C VAL A 232 6.74 -27.40 3.78
N ILE A 233 6.50 -26.13 3.61
CA ILE A 233 7.15 -25.03 4.34
C ILE A 233 6.21 -24.50 5.41
N PRO A 234 6.52 -24.64 6.70
CA PRO A 234 5.76 -24.00 7.77
C PRO A 234 5.92 -22.46 7.74
N SER A 235 4.81 -21.76 7.93
CA SER A 235 4.75 -20.31 8.10
C SER A 235 3.87 -20.00 9.29
N TYR A 236 4.47 -19.67 10.42
CA TYR A 236 3.75 -19.40 11.66
C TYR A 236 3.29 -17.95 11.72
N ASP A 237 2.21 -17.71 12.45
CA ASP A 237 1.80 -16.35 12.80
C ASP A 237 2.89 -15.70 13.66
N VAL A 238 3.18 -14.45 13.36
CA VAL A 238 4.22 -13.64 13.99
C VAL A 238 3.64 -12.32 14.48
N ASN A 239 4.29 -11.68 15.46
CA ASN A 239 3.84 -10.40 16.00
C ASN A 239 3.99 -9.25 14.99
N SER A 240 5.01 -9.34 14.13
CA SER A 240 5.29 -8.34 13.11
C SER A 240 5.48 -9.01 11.75
N ILE A 241 4.85 -8.47 10.70
CA ILE A 241 5.04 -8.97 9.32
C ILE A 241 6.49 -8.93 8.86
N TYR A 242 7.31 -8.09 9.48
CA TYR A 242 8.74 -7.94 9.18
C TYR A 242 9.61 -9.07 9.72
N GLN A 243 9.06 -9.99 10.52
CA GLN A 243 9.71 -11.23 10.95
C GLN A 243 9.55 -12.38 9.93
N VAL A 244 8.58 -12.24 8.99
CA VAL A 244 8.28 -13.30 8.00
C VAL A 244 9.47 -13.64 7.09
N PRO A 245 10.29 -12.69 6.60
CA PRO A 245 11.48 -13.03 5.80
C PRO A 245 12.44 -13.97 6.54
N GLN A 246 12.71 -13.72 7.81
CA GLN A 246 13.57 -14.57 8.62
C GLN A 246 12.95 -15.95 8.87
N LEU A 247 11.64 -16.00 9.13
CA LEU A 247 10.89 -17.25 9.32
C LEU A 247 10.99 -18.15 8.08
N LEU A 248 10.71 -17.58 6.90
CA LEU A 248 10.79 -18.30 5.63
C LEU A 248 12.22 -18.73 5.28
N SER A 249 13.21 -17.90 5.63
CA SER A 249 14.62 -18.24 5.46
C SER A 249 15.05 -19.39 6.38
N LYS A 250 14.62 -19.40 7.65
CA LYS A 250 14.84 -20.53 8.59
C LYS A 250 14.19 -21.81 8.06
N SER A 251 13.05 -21.72 7.42
CA SER A 251 12.35 -22.82 6.75
C SER A 251 12.97 -23.19 5.39
N LYS A 252 14.05 -22.53 4.96
CA LYS A 252 14.81 -22.77 3.72
C LYS A 252 13.98 -22.61 2.42
N LEU A 253 12.95 -21.78 2.42
CA LEU A 253 12.14 -21.54 1.22
C LEU A 253 12.97 -20.97 0.07
N ASP A 254 13.80 -19.98 0.33
CA ASP A 254 14.67 -19.34 -0.66
C ASP A 254 15.72 -20.30 -1.23
N ASP A 255 16.31 -21.15 -0.39
CA ASP A 255 17.26 -22.18 -0.82
C ASP A 255 16.59 -23.21 -1.75
N LEU A 256 15.37 -23.62 -1.42
CA LEU A 256 14.58 -24.55 -2.22
C LEU A 256 14.25 -23.96 -3.59
N VAL A 257 13.78 -22.68 -3.64
CA VAL A 257 13.47 -21.96 -4.87
C VAL A 257 14.71 -21.83 -5.76
N ILE A 258 15.84 -21.43 -5.19
CA ILE A 258 17.11 -21.30 -5.91
C ILE A 258 17.53 -22.63 -6.52
N LYS A 259 17.44 -23.72 -5.75
CA LYS A 259 17.79 -25.08 -6.21
C LYS A 259 16.87 -25.54 -7.33
N LYS A 260 15.54 -25.43 -7.16
CA LYS A 260 14.55 -25.89 -8.15
C LYS A 260 14.65 -25.14 -9.47
N LEU A 261 14.82 -23.83 -9.44
CA LEU A 261 14.94 -22.99 -10.63
C LEU A 261 16.38 -22.82 -11.13
N LYS A 262 17.35 -23.49 -10.52
CA LYS A 262 18.77 -23.38 -10.89
C LYS A 262 19.24 -21.93 -11.00
N ILE A 263 18.77 -21.07 -10.07
CA ILE A 263 19.18 -19.67 -10.00
C ILE A 263 20.63 -19.62 -9.51
N LYS A 264 21.48 -18.79 -10.15
CA LYS A 264 22.85 -18.55 -9.72
C LYS A 264 22.89 -17.28 -8.85
N PRO A 265 23.01 -17.39 -7.51
CA PRO A 265 23.15 -16.22 -6.65
C PRO A 265 24.49 -15.51 -6.94
N ILE A 266 24.45 -14.16 -6.91
CA ILE A 266 25.66 -13.35 -7.12
C ILE A 266 26.46 -13.19 -5.82
N LYS A 267 25.77 -13.28 -4.67
CA LYS A 267 26.36 -13.13 -3.33
C LYS A 267 25.69 -14.03 -2.30
N ALA A 268 26.34 -14.18 -1.16
CA ALA A 268 25.78 -14.89 -0.03
C ALA A 268 24.51 -14.21 0.49
N LYS A 269 23.63 -14.99 1.12
CA LYS A 269 22.43 -14.47 1.80
C LYS A 269 22.82 -13.48 2.90
N ASN A 270 22.18 -12.34 2.91
CA ASN A 270 22.38 -11.32 3.93
C ASN A 270 21.03 -10.88 4.51
N LEU A 271 20.80 -11.17 5.78
CA LEU A 271 19.58 -10.82 6.51
C LEU A 271 19.81 -9.74 7.57
N THR A 272 21.01 -9.18 7.66
CA THR A 272 21.39 -8.18 8.68
C THR A 272 20.42 -7.02 8.78
N VAL A 273 19.80 -6.63 7.67
CA VAL A 273 18.82 -5.53 7.64
C VAL A 273 17.57 -5.92 8.45
N TRP A 274 17.09 -7.17 8.30
CA TRP A 274 15.93 -7.69 9.03
C TRP A 274 16.25 -7.94 10.50
N GLU A 275 17.43 -8.48 10.80
CA GLU A 275 17.93 -8.70 12.15
C GLU A 275 18.05 -7.38 12.93
N ASN A 276 18.62 -6.36 12.30
CA ASN A 276 18.71 -5.02 12.88
C ASN A 276 17.33 -4.40 13.14
N PHE A 277 16.35 -4.63 12.26
CA PHE A 277 14.99 -4.13 12.47
C PHE A 277 14.32 -4.82 13.66
N GLU A 278 14.46 -6.13 13.81
CA GLU A 278 13.96 -6.89 14.97
C GLU A 278 14.61 -6.41 16.27
N ILE A 279 15.93 -6.12 16.27
CA ILE A 279 16.62 -5.53 17.42
C ILE A 279 16.08 -4.14 17.77
N LEU A 280 15.79 -3.30 16.76
CA LEU A 280 15.19 -1.99 16.99
C LEU A 280 13.78 -2.12 17.55
N GLU A 281 12.98 -3.05 17.01
CA GLU A 281 11.62 -3.35 17.47
C GLU A 281 11.60 -3.77 18.95
N SER A 282 12.55 -4.62 19.38
CA SER A 282 12.67 -5.07 20.78
C SER A 282 13.08 -3.96 21.77
N LYS A 283 13.61 -2.84 21.27
CA LYS A 283 14.03 -1.68 22.09
C LYS A 283 12.93 -0.67 22.32
N THR A 284 11.74 -0.84 21.76
CA THR A 284 10.63 0.08 21.97
C THR A 284 10.18 0.02 23.44
N LYS A 285 10.16 1.16 24.14
CA LYS A 285 9.89 1.22 25.59
C LYS A 285 8.79 2.20 25.96
N GLU A 286 8.68 3.31 25.24
CA GLU A 286 7.75 4.38 25.59
C GLU A 286 6.43 4.23 24.86
N ASP A 287 5.34 4.08 25.60
CA ASP A 287 3.99 4.09 25.04
C ASP A 287 3.62 5.49 24.57
N LEU A 288 3.20 5.59 23.33
CA LEU A 288 2.81 6.84 22.69
C LEU A 288 1.42 6.72 22.05
N LYS A 289 0.48 7.60 22.42
CA LYS A 289 -0.88 7.58 21.90
C LYS A 289 -1.02 8.52 20.70
N ILE A 290 -1.12 7.97 19.51
CA ILE A 290 -1.42 8.72 18.28
C ILE A 290 -2.89 8.51 17.89
N PHE A 291 -3.62 9.63 17.77
CA PHE A 291 -5.04 9.59 17.41
C PHE A 291 -5.20 9.89 15.93
N ILE A 292 -5.82 8.96 15.21
CA ILE A 292 -6.14 9.10 13.78
C ILE A 292 -7.64 9.35 13.64
N ILE A 293 -7.98 10.55 13.13
CA ILE A 293 -9.36 10.96 12.96
C ILE A 293 -9.78 10.71 11.52
N GLY A 294 -10.40 9.58 11.27
CA GLY A 294 -10.75 9.08 9.94
C GLY A 294 -12.23 8.76 9.79
N LYS A 295 -12.60 8.18 8.65
CA LYS A 295 -13.95 7.71 8.36
C LYS A 295 -14.05 6.23 7.96
N TYR A 296 -12.91 5.55 7.81
CA TYR A 296 -12.80 4.11 7.51
C TYR A 296 -12.11 3.36 8.65
N VAL A 297 -12.35 3.82 9.88
CA VAL A 297 -11.59 3.39 11.07
C VAL A 297 -11.87 1.95 11.51
N HIS A 298 -12.96 1.34 11.05
CA HIS A 298 -13.33 -0.03 11.38
C HIS A 298 -12.60 -1.09 10.55
N LEU A 299 -11.95 -0.71 9.44
CA LEU A 299 -11.17 -1.62 8.60
C LEU A 299 -9.71 -1.15 8.54
N LYS A 300 -8.82 -1.89 9.19
CA LYS A 300 -7.38 -1.56 9.28
C LYS A 300 -6.70 -1.46 7.90
N ASP A 301 -7.11 -2.30 6.95
CA ASP A 301 -6.52 -2.33 5.61
C ASP A 301 -6.85 -1.08 4.77
N SER A 302 -7.89 -0.30 5.14
CA SER A 302 -8.18 0.99 4.50
C SER A 302 -7.09 2.06 4.70
N TYR A 303 -6.24 1.89 5.71
CA TYR A 303 -5.16 2.81 6.08
C TYR A 303 -3.83 2.06 6.27
N LYS A 304 -3.60 1.02 5.47
CA LYS A 304 -2.46 0.11 5.65
C LYS A 304 -1.12 0.84 5.59
N SER A 305 -0.87 1.64 4.55
CA SER A 305 0.39 2.39 4.43
C SER A 305 0.56 3.42 5.54
N LEU A 306 -0.52 4.04 6.00
CA LEU A 306 -0.48 4.98 7.10
C LEU A 306 -0.09 4.29 8.42
N TYR A 307 -0.71 3.13 8.70
CA TYR A 307 -0.34 2.31 9.86
C TYR A 307 1.14 1.93 9.82
N GLU A 308 1.62 1.41 8.68
CA GLU A 308 3.01 1.00 8.51
C GLU A 308 3.97 2.20 8.65
N ALA A 309 3.62 3.38 8.11
CA ALA A 309 4.48 4.56 8.21
C ALA A 309 4.63 5.05 9.67
N ILE A 310 3.55 5.02 10.45
CA ILE A 310 3.58 5.33 11.88
C ILE A 310 4.39 4.28 12.64
N TYR A 311 4.18 3.00 12.35
CA TYR A 311 4.90 1.89 12.96
C TYR A 311 6.41 1.98 12.71
N HIS A 312 6.84 2.20 11.46
CA HIS A 312 8.25 2.41 11.12
C HIS A 312 8.87 3.56 11.91
N ALA A 313 8.15 4.69 11.96
CA ALA A 313 8.62 5.87 12.69
C ALA A 313 8.66 5.63 14.20
N GLY A 314 7.71 4.87 14.74
CA GLY A 314 7.68 4.46 16.14
C GLY A 314 8.94 3.68 16.52
N ILE A 315 9.24 2.61 15.79
CA ILE A 315 10.40 1.75 16.03
C ILE A 315 11.71 2.54 15.98
N HIS A 316 11.88 3.41 14.99
CA HIS A 316 13.09 4.23 14.86
C HIS A 316 13.21 5.33 15.91
N ASN A 317 12.12 5.73 16.58
CA ASN A 317 12.11 6.62 17.74
C ASN A 317 12.06 5.84 19.07
N GLN A 318 12.15 4.51 19.06
CA GLN A 318 12.04 3.61 20.22
C GLN A 318 10.73 3.77 21.00
N ALA A 319 9.64 4.14 20.29
CA ALA A 319 8.31 4.33 20.82
C ALA A 319 7.38 3.17 20.47
N ASN A 320 6.68 2.64 21.47
CA ASN A 320 5.54 1.74 21.26
C ASN A 320 4.30 2.60 20.93
N VAL A 321 3.99 2.73 19.65
CA VAL A 321 2.91 3.61 19.21
C VAL A 321 1.57 2.90 19.27
N MET A 322 0.73 3.32 20.21
CA MET A 322 -0.66 2.92 20.32
C MET A 322 -1.54 3.84 19.45
N ILE A 323 -2.03 3.31 18.35
CA ILE A 323 -2.93 4.06 17.47
C ILE A 323 -4.37 3.94 17.97
N LYS A 324 -4.98 5.09 18.28
CA LYS A 324 -6.42 5.18 18.54
C LYS A 324 -7.13 5.70 17.30
N TRP A 325 -7.91 4.84 16.69
CA TRP A 325 -8.78 5.18 15.57
C TRP A 325 -10.07 5.79 16.07
N ILE A 326 -10.41 6.99 15.58
CA ILE A 326 -11.63 7.70 15.98
C ILE A 326 -12.43 8.03 14.73
N ASP A 327 -13.70 7.61 14.71
CA ASP A 327 -14.61 8.01 13.64
C ASP A 327 -14.89 9.52 13.76
N SER A 328 -14.57 10.22 12.69
CA SER A 328 -14.77 11.68 12.64
C SER A 328 -16.24 12.11 12.79
N GLU A 329 -17.21 11.22 12.53
CA GLU A 329 -18.64 11.52 12.69
C GLU A 329 -19.05 11.55 14.18
N THR A 330 -18.29 10.92 15.07
CA THR A 330 -18.56 10.93 16.52
C THR A 330 -18.07 12.19 17.23
N ILE A 331 -17.22 12.99 16.58
CA ILE A 331 -16.61 14.20 17.17
C ILE A 331 -17.51 15.43 16.92
N ASN A 332 -17.75 16.19 17.98
CA ASN A 332 -18.46 17.46 17.93
C ASN A 332 -17.90 18.45 18.97
N LYS A 333 -18.38 19.70 18.96
CA LYS A 333 -17.91 20.77 19.86
C LYS A 333 -18.03 20.44 21.34
N LYS A 334 -18.98 19.59 21.74
CA LYS A 334 -19.24 19.28 23.16
C LYS A 334 -18.27 18.23 23.70
N ASN A 335 -17.85 17.27 22.86
CA ASN A 335 -17.07 16.11 23.31
C ASN A 335 -15.61 16.11 22.83
N VAL A 336 -15.19 17.00 21.92
CA VAL A 336 -13.84 17.01 21.33
C VAL A 336 -12.74 17.09 22.40
N ASN A 337 -12.91 17.93 23.40
CA ASN A 337 -11.93 18.09 24.48
C ASN A 337 -11.74 16.80 25.29
N GLU A 338 -12.84 16.13 25.65
CA GLU A 338 -12.78 14.88 26.40
C GLU A 338 -12.18 13.75 25.58
N LEU A 339 -12.61 13.63 24.32
CA LEU A 339 -12.14 12.56 23.43
C LEU A 339 -10.65 12.67 23.09
N LEU A 340 -10.13 13.89 22.95
CA LEU A 340 -8.78 14.13 22.43
C LEU A 340 -7.75 14.54 23.49
N LYS A 341 -8.14 14.81 24.74
CA LYS A 341 -7.23 15.28 25.83
C LYS A 341 -6.00 14.40 26.07
N SER A 342 -6.08 13.10 25.79
CA SER A 342 -4.97 12.16 25.99
C SER A 342 -4.13 11.90 24.74
N ALA A 343 -4.36 12.64 23.64
CA ALA A 343 -3.60 12.49 22.41
C ALA A 343 -2.20 13.10 22.57
N SER A 344 -1.18 12.30 22.33
CA SER A 344 0.21 12.80 22.21
C SER A 344 0.48 13.40 20.82
N GLY A 345 -0.31 13.01 19.84
CA GLY A 345 -0.30 13.55 18.48
C GLY A 345 -1.61 13.22 17.76
N ILE A 346 -2.04 14.12 16.87
CA ILE A 346 -3.28 13.98 16.10
C ILE A 346 -2.96 13.95 14.61
N LEU A 347 -3.56 13.00 13.88
CA LEU A 347 -3.39 12.85 12.44
C LEU A 347 -4.76 12.82 11.74
N ILE A 348 -4.91 13.65 10.71
CA ILE A 348 -6.06 13.63 9.79
C ILE A 348 -5.61 13.05 8.46
N PRO A 349 -6.04 11.84 8.08
CA PRO A 349 -5.64 11.19 6.84
C PRO A 349 -6.37 11.74 5.62
N GLY A 350 -5.90 11.33 4.45
CA GLY A 350 -6.57 11.54 3.17
C GLY A 350 -7.97 10.92 3.09
N GLY A 351 -8.73 11.32 2.11
CA GLY A 351 -10.07 10.81 1.82
C GLY A 351 -10.82 11.69 0.83
N PHE A 352 -12.00 11.26 0.41
CA PHE A 352 -12.88 11.98 -0.53
C PHE A 352 -14.29 12.16 0.06
N GLY A 353 -15.01 13.18 -0.41
CA GLY A 353 -16.40 13.44 -0.04
C GLY A 353 -16.57 14.09 1.35
N ASN A 354 -17.79 14.44 1.66
CA ASN A 354 -18.14 15.34 2.77
C ASN A 354 -18.39 14.66 4.13
N ARG A 355 -18.38 13.31 4.20
CA ARG A 355 -18.65 12.56 5.43
C ARG A 355 -17.59 12.84 6.50
N GLY A 356 -18.04 13.18 7.72
CA GLY A 356 -17.16 13.39 8.88
C GLY A 356 -16.34 14.69 8.87
N ILE A 357 -16.58 15.63 7.92
CA ILE A 357 -15.86 16.91 7.83
C ILE A 357 -16.00 17.76 9.11
N PRO A 358 -17.20 17.94 9.70
CA PRO A 358 -17.34 18.77 10.91
C PRO A 358 -16.45 18.30 12.06
N GLY A 359 -16.43 16.99 12.35
CA GLY A 359 -15.60 16.44 13.42
C GLY A 359 -14.10 16.57 13.17
N LYS A 360 -13.66 16.43 11.90
CA LYS A 360 -12.25 16.67 11.53
C LYS A 360 -11.86 18.13 11.77
N LEU A 361 -12.72 19.08 11.42
CA LEU A 361 -12.46 20.52 11.68
C LEU A 361 -12.34 20.80 13.19
N GLU A 362 -13.20 20.22 14.03
CA GLU A 362 -13.09 20.38 15.49
C GLU A 362 -11.80 19.74 16.03
N ALA A 363 -11.38 18.59 15.51
CA ALA A 363 -10.12 17.95 15.90
C ALA A 363 -8.88 18.78 15.48
N ILE A 364 -8.89 19.38 14.30
CA ILE A 364 -7.83 20.29 13.82
C ILE A 364 -7.75 21.52 14.72
N LYS A 365 -8.91 22.14 15.01
CA LYS A 365 -9.02 23.27 15.93
C LYS A 365 -8.44 22.92 17.31
N PHE A 366 -8.84 21.78 17.87
CA PHE A 366 -8.32 21.28 19.15
C PHE A 366 -6.79 21.15 19.12
N ALA A 367 -6.23 20.50 18.10
CA ALA A 367 -4.78 20.33 17.99
C ALA A 367 -4.05 21.68 17.92
N ARG A 368 -4.57 22.63 17.12
CA ARG A 368 -3.99 23.97 16.95
C ARG A 368 -4.03 24.77 18.26
N GLU A 369 -5.14 24.77 18.98
CA GLU A 369 -5.34 25.60 20.20
C GLU A 369 -4.63 25.02 21.43
N ASN A 370 -4.43 23.69 21.49
CA ASN A 370 -3.78 23.00 22.60
C ASN A 370 -2.31 22.62 22.34
N ASN A 371 -1.71 23.10 21.25
CA ASN A 371 -0.32 22.80 20.87
C ASN A 371 -0.03 21.29 20.74
N VAL A 372 -1.03 20.45 20.42
CA VAL A 372 -0.84 19.02 20.19
C VAL A 372 -0.19 18.82 18.82
N PRO A 373 0.94 18.09 18.69
CA PRO A 373 1.55 17.79 17.41
C PRO A 373 0.52 17.27 16.39
N PHE A 374 0.49 17.91 15.22
CA PHE A 374 -0.55 17.69 14.21
C PHE A 374 0.02 17.39 12.84
N LEU A 375 -0.49 16.33 12.19
CA LEU A 375 -0.20 15.98 10.81
C LEU A 375 -1.49 15.89 9.99
N GLY A 376 -1.61 16.71 8.94
CA GLY A 376 -2.69 16.61 7.95
C GLY A 376 -2.18 16.05 6.62
N ILE A 377 -2.86 15.05 6.05
CA ILE A 377 -2.49 14.43 4.77
C ILE A 377 -3.61 14.61 3.77
N CYS A 378 -3.31 15.14 2.58
CA CYS A 378 -4.22 15.32 1.45
C CYS A 378 -5.47 16.12 1.88
N LEU A 379 -6.64 15.49 2.01
CA LEU A 379 -7.83 16.09 2.61
C LEU A 379 -7.54 16.74 3.98
N GLY A 380 -6.65 16.15 4.77
CA GLY A 380 -6.23 16.71 6.06
C GLY A 380 -5.59 18.08 5.93
N MET A 381 -4.79 18.34 4.89
CA MET A 381 -4.25 19.68 4.60
C MET A 381 -5.35 20.65 4.16
N GLU A 382 -6.25 20.22 3.29
CA GLU A 382 -7.34 21.05 2.81
C GLU A 382 -8.24 21.54 3.97
N LEU A 383 -8.58 20.59 4.87
CA LEU A 383 -9.36 20.90 6.07
C LEU A 383 -8.61 21.79 7.08
N THR A 384 -7.31 21.62 7.21
CA THR A 384 -6.45 22.49 8.03
C THR A 384 -6.56 23.95 7.58
N ILE A 385 -6.50 24.19 6.28
CA ILE A 385 -6.60 25.53 5.71
C ILE A 385 -8.02 26.08 5.87
N ILE A 386 -9.04 25.26 5.65
CA ILE A 386 -10.44 25.66 5.83
C ILE A 386 -10.72 26.04 7.30
N GLU A 387 -10.27 25.22 8.25
CA GLU A 387 -10.40 25.51 9.70
C GLU A 387 -9.78 26.85 10.04
N TYR A 388 -8.52 27.03 9.60
CA TYR A 388 -7.76 28.24 9.91
C TYR A 388 -8.39 29.51 9.32
N VAL A 389 -8.80 29.44 8.06
CA VAL A 389 -9.45 30.57 7.37
C VAL A 389 -10.77 30.95 8.03
N ARG A 390 -11.55 29.96 8.52
CA ARG A 390 -12.83 30.21 9.20
C ARG A 390 -12.64 30.77 10.60
N ASN A 391 -11.74 30.18 11.38
CA ASN A 391 -11.66 30.43 12.83
C ASN A 391 -10.60 31.48 13.22
N VAL A 392 -9.50 31.59 12.46
CA VAL A 392 -8.41 32.54 12.73
C VAL A 392 -8.52 33.78 11.85
N ILE A 393 -8.59 33.60 10.53
CA ILE A 393 -8.73 34.72 9.58
C ILE A 393 -10.13 35.30 9.58
N ARG A 394 -11.14 34.53 10.08
CA ARG A 394 -12.56 34.90 10.16
C ARG A 394 -13.21 35.24 8.80
N LEU A 395 -12.73 34.63 7.72
CA LEU A 395 -13.33 34.74 6.41
C LEU A 395 -14.57 33.84 6.32
N LYS A 396 -15.73 34.42 6.50
CA LYS A 396 -17.02 33.70 6.47
C LYS A 396 -17.29 33.07 5.10
N ASN A 397 -18.13 32.02 5.09
CA ASN A 397 -18.55 31.33 3.87
C ASN A 397 -17.38 30.87 3.00
N SER A 398 -16.36 30.22 3.67
CA SER A 398 -15.16 29.65 3.07
C SER A 398 -15.21 28.12 3.13
N GLY A 399 -14.78 27.43 2.05
CA GLY A 399 -14.81 25.98 2.00
C GLY A 399 -14.17 25.40 0.75
N SER A 400 -14.47 24.12 0.50
CA SER A 400 -14.06 23.39 -0.70
C SER A 400 -15.25 23.26 -1.67
N SER A 401 -15.00 23.44 -2.95
CA SER A 401 -15.99 23.17 -3.99
C SER A 401 -16.37 21.68 -4.09
N GLU A 402 -15.65 20.79 -3.39
CA GLU A 402 -16.02 19.37 -3.22
C GLU A 402 -17.24 19.20 -2.30
N PHE A 403 -17.36 20.03 -1.27
CA PHE A 403 -18.35 19.85 -0.20
C PHE A 403 -19.60 20.71 -0.38
N GLY A 404 -19.61 21.63 -1.34
CA GLY A 404 -20.75 22.50 -1.60
C GLY A 404 -20.38 23.81 -2.30
N LYS A 405 -21.35 24.70 -2.35
CA LYS A 405 -21.18 26.04 -2.92
C LYS A 405 -20.80 27.03 -1.83
N TYR A 406 -19.61 27.60 -1.91
CA TYR A 406 -19.11 28.62 -1.00
C TYR A 406 -18.81 29.91 -1.78
N LYS A 407 -18.99 31.08 -1.13
CA LYS A 407 -18.56 32.36 -1.69
C LYS A 407 -17.04 32.37 -1.90
N ASN A 408 -16.31 31.80 -0.97
CA ASN A 408 -14.86 31.69 -0.99
C ASN A 408 -14.45 30.21 -1.13
N ASN A 409 -14.26 29.75 -2.37
CA ASN A 409 -13.73 28.41 -2.64
C ASN A 409 -12.21 28.39 -2.40
N ILE A 410 -11.82 28.22 -1.13
CA ILE A 410 -10.41 28.16 -0.71
C ILE A 410 -9.73 26.93 -1.30
N ILE A 411 -10.47 25.83 -1.37
CA ILE A 411 -10.10 24.60 -2.06
C ILE A 411 -11.00 24.48 -3.28
N SER A 412 -10.39 24.26 -4.43
CA SER A 412 -11.11 24.20 -5.71
C SER A 412 -10.63 23.04 -6.58
N LEU A 413 -11.49 22.66 -7.53
CA LEU A 413 -11.14 21.67 -8.53
C LEU A 413 -9.93 22.15 -9.33
N MET A 414 -8.90 21.31 -9.43
CA MET A 414 -7.74 21.56 -10.26
C MET A 414 -8.12 21.42 -11.75
N THR A 415 -7.87 22.46 -12.53
CA THR A 415 -8.23 22.50 -13.96
C THR A 415 -7.04 22.26 -14.88
N GLU A 416 -5.83 22.57 -14.42
CA GLU A 416 -4.60 22.41 -15.20
C GLU A 416 -3.42 21.96 -14.33
N TRP A 417 -2.62 21.02 -14.80
CA TRP A 417 -1.34 20.63 -14.18
C TRP A 417 -0.33 20.11 -15.22
N ASN A 418 0.94 20.08 -14.85
CA ASN A 418 2.01 19.59 -15.70
C ASN A 418 2.49 18.21 -15.26
N LEU A 419 2.42 17.21 -16.14
CA LEU A 419 2.96 15.87 -15.96
C LEU A 419 4.05 15.62 -17.00
N LYS A 420 5.29 15.33 -16.57
CA LYS A 420 6.41 14.99 -17.47
C LYS A 420 6.51 15.89 -18.71
N ASN A 421 6.47 17.22 -18.51
CA ASN A 421 6.48 18.26 -19.55
C ASN A 421 5.25 18.32 -20.48
N LYS A 422 4.18 17.60 -20.17
CA LYS A 422 2.90 17.75 -20.85
C LYS A 422 1.93 18.53 -19.97
N LYS A 423 1.31 19.58 -20.53
CA LYS A 423 0.24 20.32 -19.86
C LYS A 423 -1.05 19.51 -19.99
N ILE A 424 -1.59 19.06 -18.86
CA ILE A 424 -2.86 18.36 -18.81
C ILE A 424 -3.93 19.40 -18.48
N LYS A 425 -4.96 19.49 -19.32
CA LYS A 425 -6.15 20.31 -19.08
C LYS A 425 -7.35 19.41 -18.81
N ARG A 426 -8.23 19.87 -17.95
CA ARG A 426 -9.45 19.19 -17.55
C ARG A 426 -10.68 19.99 -17.91
N SER A 427 -11.72 19.33 -18.45
CA SER A 427 -13.08 19.83 -18.51
C SER A 427 -13.94 19.18 -17.42
N LYS A 428 -15.09 19.77 -17.09
CA LYS A 428 -16.05 19.22 -16.11
C LYS A 428 -16.71 17.91 -16.59
N GLU A 429 -16.56 17.57 -17.87
CA GLU A 429 -17.24 16.46 -18.56
C GLU A 429 -16.36 15.20 -18.68
N ASN A 430 -15.11 15.22 -18.19
CA ASN A 430 -14.21 14.09 -18.28
C ASN A 430 -14.53 13.01 -17.24
N ASP A 431 -14.29 11.75 -17.60
CA ASP A 431 -14.42 10.59 -16.72
C ASP A 431 -13.72 10.79 -15.36
N LEU A 432 -14.40 10.42 -14.29
CA LEU A 432 -13.90 10.60 -12.92
C LEU A 432 -12.59 9.82 -12.67
N GLY A 433 -12.37 8.66 -13.32
CA GLY A 433 -11.20 7.82 -13.11
C GLY A 433 -9.88 8.39 -13.66
N ALA A 434 -9.89 9.19 -14.73
CA ALA A 434 -8.66 9.66 -15.40
C ALA A 434 -8.21 11.09 -15.01
N THR A 435 -8.81 11.70 -13.98
CA THR A 435 -8.77 13.16 -13.76
C THR A 435 -8.10 13.58 -12.46
N MET A 436 -7.47 12.67 -11.72
CA MET A 436 -6.71 12.98 -10.52
C MET A 436 -5.25 13.35 -10.85
N ARG A 437 -4.63 14.14 -9.99
CA ARG A 437 -3.17 14.22 -9.92
C ARG A 437 -2.70 12.95 -9.23
N LEU A 438 -2.12 12.05 -10.02
CA LEU A 438 -1.70 10.72 -9.58
C LEU A 438 -0.20 10.52 -9.79
N GLY A 439 0.46 9.89 -8.81
CA GLY A 439 1.86 9.51 -8.89
C GLY A 439 2.81 10.55 -8.30
N ALA A 440 4.09 10.36 -8.58
CA ALA A 440 5.16 11.16 -7.99
C ALA A 440 5.38 12.48 -8.73
N TYR A 441 5.37 13.57 -7.96
CA TYR A 441 5.64 14.91 -8.44
C TYR A 441 6.73 15.59 -7.60
N PRO A 442 7.57 16.44 -8.24
CA PRO A 442 8.55 17.23 -7.52
C PRO A 442 7.89 18.35 -6.72
N CYS A 443 8.27 18.46 -5.44
CA CYS A 443 7.90 19.56 -4.55
C CYS A 443 9.15 20.32 -4.09
N PHE A 444 9.15 21.64 -4.24
CA PHE A 444 10.25 22.53 -3.85
C PHE A 444 9.99 23.10 -2.47
N ILE A 445 10.95 22.93 -1.57
CA ILE A 445 10.82 23.29 -0.16
C ILE A 445 11.43 24.67 0.10
N LYS A 446 10.68 25.52 0.82
CA LYS A 446 11.11 26.84 1.28
C LYS A 446 12.23 26.69 2.32
N LYS A 447 13.32 27.45 2.19
CA LYS A 447 14.40 27.49 3.19
C LYS A 447 13.89 27.99 4.55
N ASN A 448 14.52 27.53 5.62
CA ASN A 448 14.22 27.92 7.01
C ASN A 448 12.78 27.61 7.47
N SER A 449 12.10 26.66 6.81
CA SER A 449 10.80 26.16 7.20
C SER A 449 10.91 24.88 8.06
N LEU A 450 9.84 24.47 8.72
CA LEU A 450 9.76 23.18 9.42
C LEU A 450 9.98 22.04 8.40
N ALA A 451 9.35 22.12 7.23
CA ALA A 451 9.56 21.15 6.16
C ALA A 451 11.03 21.05 5.74
N SER A 452 11.77 22.17 5.66
CA SER A 452 13.19 22.14 5.30
C SER A 452 14.07 21.48 6.36
N LYS A 453 13.70 21.62 7.65
CA LYS A 453 14.38 20.95 8.77
C LYS A 453 14.11 19.44 8.78
N ILE A 454 12.89 19.04 8.41
CA ILE A 454 12.46 17.63 8.34
C ILE A 454 13.14 16.90 7.18
N TYR A 455 13.03 17.43 5.97
CA TYR A 455 13.51 16.75 4.76
C TYR A 455 15.00 16.92 4.50
N ARG A 456 15.59 18.03 4.95
CA ARG A 456 17.00 18.43 4.70
C ARG A 456 17.35 18.41 3.21
N LYS A 457 16.37 18.74 2.37
CA LYS A 457 16.49 18.78 0.89
C LYS A 457 15.78 20.02 0.36
N LYS A 458 16.26 20.54 -0.77
CA LYS A 458 15.61 21.68 -1.47
C LYS A 458 14.43 21.24 -2.32
N MET A 459 14.43 19.98 -2.76
CA MET A 459 13.42 19.37 -3.62
C MET A 459 13.21 17.93 -3.18
N ILE A 460 11.96 17.51 -3.13
CA ILE A 460 11.52 16.16 -2.86
C ILE A 460 10.60 15.68 -3.99
N SER A 461 10.31 14.40 -4.03
CA SER A 461 9.34 13.82 -4.96
C SER A 461 8.40 12.94 -4.16
N GLU A 462 7.11 13.29 -4.18
CA GLU A 462 6.08 12.63 -3.37
C GLU A 462 4.89 12.21 -4.22
N ARG A 463 4.16 11.16 -3.77
CA ARG A 463 3.01 10.62 -4.49
C ARG A 463 1.73 11.36 -4.14
N HIS A 464 0.97 11.70 -5.15
CA HIS A 464 -0.30 12.40 -5.07
C HIS A 464 -1.45 11.48 -5.49
N ARG A 465 -2.64 11.71 -4.87
CA ARG A 465 -3.91 11.10 -5.22
C ARG A 465 -5.06 12.03 -4.84
N HIS A 466 -5.29 13.06 -5.64
CA HIS A 466 -6.34 14.05 -5.34
C HIS A 466 -6.82 14.80 -6.59
N ARG A 467 -7.99 15.43 -6.48
CA ARG A 467 -8.64 16.25 -7.52
C ARG A 467 -8.71 17.72 -7.16
N TYR A 468 -8.70 18.02 -5.87
CA TYR A 468 -8.85 19.36 -5.34
C TYR A 468 -7.50 19.87 -4.83
N GLU A 469 -7.34 21.18 -4.89
CA GLU A 469 -6.10 21.87 -4.52
C GLU A 469 -6.41 23.19 -3.84
N VAL A 470 -5.48 23.70 -3.07
CA VAL A 470 -5.54 25.04 -2.52
C VAL A 470 -5.58 26.06 -3.65
N ASN A 471 -6.59 26.92 -3.65
CA ASN A 471 -6.71 27.99 -4.65
C ASN A 471 -5.64 29.08 -4.39
N PRO A 472 -4.67 29.27 -5.30
CA PRO A 472 -3.54 30.19 -5.08
C PRO A 472 -3.95 31.64 -4.86
N LYS A 473 -5.15 32.05 -5.32
CA LYS A 473 -5.69 33.40 -5.10
C LYS A 473 -5.84 33.75 -3.62
N PHE A 474 -6.03 32.76 -2.76
CA PHE A 474 -6.18 32.97 -1.32
C PHE A 474 -4.88 32.87 -0.54
N LYS A 475 -3.74 32.57 -1.18
CA LYS A 475 -2.44 32.39 -0.51
C LYS A 475 -2.09 33.57 0.41
N SER A 476 -2.15 34.81 -0.11
CA SER A 476 -1.83 36.01 0.67
C SER A 476 -2.78 36.25 1.85
N ILE A 477 -4.03 35.81 1.73
CA ILE A 477 -5.03 35.91 2.80
C ILE A 477 -4.70 34.88 3.90
N ILE A 478 -4.38 33.64 3.52
CA ILE A 478 -4.04 32.55 4.46
C ILE A 478 -2.76 32.91 5.24
N GLU A 479 -1.75 33.45 4.56
CA GLU A 479 -0.45 33.82 5.16
C GLU A 479 -0.48 35.12 5.98
N ARG A 480 -1.64 35.79 6.15
CA ARG A 480 -1.79 36.94 7.09
C ARG A 480 -1.62 36.54 8.54
N GLY A 481 -1.86 35.28 8.89
CA GLY A 481 -1.67 34.75 10.24
C GLY A 481 -0.41 33.91 10.37
N ASP A 482 -0.53 32.80 11.12
CA ASP A 482 0.58 31.95 11.46
C ASP A 482 0.80 30.78 10.49
N LEU A 483 -0.17 30.49 9.61
CA LEU A 483 0.02 29.50 8.54
C LEU A 483 0.88 30.07 7.44
N ILE A 484 1.89 29.30 7.05
CA ILE A 484 2.77 29.62 5.92
C ILE A 484 2.86 28.42 4.98
N PHE A 485 2.95 28.68 3.68
CA PHE A 485 3.24 27.63 2.71
C PHE A 485 4.75 27.42 2.58
N SER A 486 5.19 26.18 2.72
CA SER A 486 6.59 25.80 2.70
C SER A 486 6.95 24.77 1.62
N GLY A 487 5.97 24.23 0.88
CA GLY A 487 6.17 23.37 -0.27
C GLY A 487 5.38 23.83 -1.48
N PHE A 488 6.01 23.73 -2.67
CA PHE A 488 5.47 24.27 -3.91
C PHE A 488 5.80 23.38 -5.10
N SER A 489 4.91 23.35 -6.12
CA SER A 489 5.26 22.84 -7.45
C SER A 489 6.38 23.69 -8.08
N LYS A 490 7.03 23.17 -9.14
CA LYS A 490 8.13 23.86 -9.84
C LYS A 490 7.75 25.26 -10.32
N ASP A 491 6.53 25.43 -10.82
CA ASP A 491 6.00 26.72 -11.28
C ASP A 491 5.39 27.58 -10.16
N LYS A 492 5.47 27.11 -8.91
CA LYS A 492 4.91 27.73 -7.69
C LYS A 492 3.40 27.98 -7.71
N LYS A 493 2.67 27.34 -8.63
CA LYS A 493 1.23 27.47 -8.73
C LYS A 493 0.48 26.59 -7.76
N LEU A 494 1.01 25.40 -7.44
CA LEU A 494 0.42 24.46 -6.51
C LEU A 494 1.10 24.57 -5.16
N LEU A 495 0.28 24.60 -4.10
CA LEU A 495 0.71 24.77 -2.71
C LEU A 495 0.63 23.40 -2.03
N GLU A 496 1.77 22.79 -1.72
CA GLU A 496 1.84 21.37 -1.38
C GLU A 496 2.15 21.08 0.09
N ILE A 497 2.69 22.06 0.82
CA ILE A 497 2.96 21.95 2.25
C ILE A 497 2.53 23.23 2.94
N VAL A 498 1.77 23.12 4.03
CA VAL A 498 1.44 24.21 4.93
C VAL A 498 1.90 23.88 6.35
N GLU A 499 2.42 24.87 7.07
CA GLU A 499 2.87 24.73 8.46
C GLU A 499 2.46 25.93 9.30
N ASN A 500 2.28 25.74 10.59
CA ASN A 500 2.02 26.83 11.54
C ASN A 500 3.34 27.20 12.24
N LYS A 501 3.82 28.44 12.01
CA LYS A 501 5.12 28.91 12.50
C LYS A 501 5.19 29.09 14.01
N ASN A 502 4.05 29.29 14.68
CA ASN A 502 3.96 29.54 16.12
C ASN A 502 3.52 28.31 16.92
N HIS A 503 3.29 27.17 16.24
CA HIS A 503 2.95 25.91 16.90
C HIS A 503 4.19 25.05 17.11
N LYS A 504 4.24 24.28 18.20
CA LYS A 504 5.38 23.39 18.50
C LYS A 504 5.71 22.43 17.36
N TRP A 505 4.70 21.80 16.76
CA TRP A 505 4.81 20.98 15.56
C TRP A 505 3.46 20.84 14.85
N PHE A 506 3.27 21.51 13.74
CA PHE A 506 2.02 21.53 12.98
C PHE A 506 2.33 21.59 11.50
N LEU A 507 2.07 20.49 10.79
CA LEU A 507 2.38 20.34 9.38
C LEU A 507 1.22 19.66 8.66
N ALA A 508 0.91 20.13 7.46
CA ALA A 508 0.00 19.40 6.59
C ALA A 508 0.50 19.42 5.13
N VAL A 509 0.27 18.32 4.42
CA VAL A 509 0.80 18.05 3.08
C VAL A 509 -0.30 17.58 2.13
N GLN A 510 -0.23 17.99 0.86
CA GLN A 510 -1.22 17.60 -0.16
C GLN A 510 -0.98 16.19 -0.72
N TYR A 511 0.26 15.75 -0.68
CA TYR A 511 0.68 14.41 -1.12
C TYR A 511 0.53 13.36 0.00
N HIS A 512 0.82 12.09 -0.33
CA HIS A 512 0.70 10.93 0.53
C HIS A 512 2.07 10.38 0.95
N PRO A 513 2.70 10.92 2.02
CA PRO A 513 4.03 10.49 2.46
C PRO A 513 4.06 9.06 2.97
N GLU A 514 2.91 8.53 3.42
CA GLU A 514 2.75 7.15 3.90
C GLU A 514 3.10 6.12 2.83
N LEU A 515 2.85 6.43 1.55
CA LEU A 515 3.13 5.53 0.42
C LEU A 515 4.63 5.32 0.15
N LYS A 516 5.51 6.15 0.73
CA LYS A 516 6.96 6.07 0.56
C LYS A 516 7.73 5.65 1.81
N SER A 517 7.03 5.38 2.91
CA SER A 517 7.67 4.92 4.14
C SER A 517 8.07 3.44 4.04
N LYS A 518 9.30 3.13 4.46
CA LYS A 518 9.85 1.76 4.48
C LYS A 518 10.41 1.42 5.86
N PRO A 519 10.44 0.14 6.29
CA PRO A 519 10.91 -0.25 7.61
C PRO A 519 12.36 0.20 7.88
N PHE A 520 13.23 0.15 6.86
CA PHE A 520 14.64 0.53 7.00
C PHE A 520 14.92 2.00 6.66
N LYS A 521 13.92 2.70 6.12
CA LYS A 521 14.00 4.10 5.73
C LYS A 521 12.65 4.75 5.95
N PRO A 522 12.24 4.96 7.20
CA PRO A 522 10.98 5.62 7.51
C PRO A 522 10.91 7.00 6.88
N HIS A 523 9.72 7.38 6.48
CA HIS A 523 9.53 8.70 5.87
C HIS A 523 9.79 9.82 6.89
N PRO A 524 10.56 10.87 6.54
CA PRO A 524 11.04 11.87 7.48
C PRO A 524 9.93 12.66 8.20
N ILE A 525 8.78 12.86 7.55
CA ILE A 525 7.61 13.50 8.19
C ILE A 525 7.15 12.67 9.39
N PHE A 526 6.95 11.35 9.22
CA PHE A 526 6.49 10.49 10.31
C PHE A 526 7.53 10.37 11.42
N LEU A 527 8.83 10.29 11.07
CA LEU A 527 9.91 10.32 12.08
C LEU A 527 9.84 11.58 12.94
N SER A 528 9.68 12.75 12.30
CA SER A 528 9.59 14.03 13.00
C SER A 528 8.30 14.16 13.79
N PHE A 529 7.17 13.70 13.26
CA PHE A 529 5.87 13.72 13.93
C PHE A 529 5.92 12.90 15.22
N ILE A 530 6.37 11.64 15.17
CA ILE A 530 6.48 10.76 16.33
C ILE A 530 7.45 11.33 17.37
N LYS A 531 8.61 11.82 16.94
CA LYS A 531 9.58 12.45 17.84
C LYS A 531 8.98 13.62 18.64
N ASN A 532 8.25 14.50 17.96
CA ASN A 532 7.64 15.66 18.62
C ASN A 532 6.42 15.28 19.47
N SER A 533 5.70 14.20 19.10
CA SER A 533 4.62 13.65 19.91
C SER A 533 5.14 13.04 21.23
N LEU A 534 6.32 12.42 21.23
CA LEU A 534 7.01 11.97 22.45
C LEU A 534 7.36 13.14 23.37
N THR A 535 7.94 14.20 22.81
CA THR A 535 8.27 15.41 23.58
C THR A 535 7.01 16.07 24.18
N HIS A 536 5.90 16.10 23.46
CA HIS A 536 4.63 16.66 23.94
C HIS A 536 4.03 15.83 25.07
N LYS A 537 4.12 14.51 25.02
CA LYS A 537 3.65 13.62 26.09
C LYS A 537 4.34 13.89 27.43
N ASN A 538 5.62 14.25 27.39
CA ASN A 538 6.47 14.45 28.58
C ASN A 538 6.37 15.87 29.16
N VAL A 539 5.52 16.73 28.61
CA VAL A 539 5.17 18.07 29.10
C VAL A 539 3.78 18.07 29.70
#